data_51e67388902715247303d966f39c09db
#
_entry.id   51e67388902715247303d966f39c09db
#
_cell.length_a   1.000
_cell.length_b   1.000
_cell.length_c   1.000
_cell.angle_alpha   90.00
_cell.angle_beta   90.00
_cell.angle_gamma   90.00
#
_symmetry.space_group_name_H-M   'P 1'
#
loop_
_entity.id
_entity.type
_entity.pdbx_description
1 polymer ?
#
loop_
_entity_poly.entity_id
_entity_poly.type
_entity_poly.pdbx_seq_one_letter_code
_entity_poly.pdbx_strand_id
1 'polypeptide(L)' 'MGPLPADKTYELWVIPSNGAPSIPAGIFRPDAAGNASLVLPDLPVGVQAKAFGVTIERAEGSPTPTLPIIMAGVAPTS' A
#
# COMPACT_ATOMS: atom_id res chain seq x y z
N MET A 1 -7.70 -11.28 -0.26
CA MET A 1 -8.33 -10.08 0.30
C MET A 1 -9.81 -10.07 0.00
N GLY A 2 -10.59 -9.64 0.94
CA GLY A 2 -12.03 -9.63 0.76
C GLY A 2 -12.55 -8.45 -0.06
N PRO A 3 -13.80 -8.52 -0.53
CA PRO A 3 -14.40 -7.40 -1.23
C PRO A 3 -14.63 -6.22 -0.28
N LEU A 4 -14.62 -5.01 -0.85
CA LEU A 4 -14.83 -3.77 -0.12
C LEU A 4 -16.10 -3.08 -0.64
N PRO A 5 -16.73 -2.21 0.19
CA PRO A 5 -17.78 -1.33 -0.31
C PRO A 5 -17.30 -0.47 -1.48
N ALA A 6 -18.23 0.04 -2.28
CA ALA A 6 -17.89 0.81 -3.47
C ALA A 6 -17.12 2.10 -3.15
N ASP A 7 -17.29 2.65 -1.95
CA ASP A 7 -16.62 3.89 -1.51
C ASP A 7 -15.27 3.63 -0.85
N LYS A 8 -14.79 2.39 -0.85
CA LYS A 8 -13.52 2.01 -0.23
C LYS A 8 -12.60 1.31 -1.23
N THR A 9 -11.31 1.38 -0.96
CA THR A 9 -10.28 0.68 -1.73
C THR A 9 -9.17 0.26 -0.78
N TYR A 10 -8.36 -0.70 -1.20
CA TYR A 10 -7.09 -0.95 -0.55
C TYR A 10 -6.05 0.02 -1.09
N GLU A 11 -5.14 0.43 -0.23
CA GLU A 11 -4.01 1.26 -0.62
C GLU A 11 -2.71 0.62 -0.15
N LEU A 12 -1.74 0.53 -1.07
CA LEU A 12 -0.41 0.01 -0.78
C LEU A 12 0.51 1.17 -0.36
N TRP A 13 1.32 0.92 0.65
CA TRP A 13 2.25 1.89 1.19
C TRP A 13 3.65 1.31 1.19
N VAL A 14 4.63 2.14 0.85
CA VAL A 14 6.04 1.84 1.04
C VAL A 14 6.50 2.50 2.33
N ILE A 15 7.11 1.73 3.21
CA ILE A 15 7.65 2.22 4.47
C ILE A 15 9.15 2.40 4.28
N PRO A 16 9.64 3.66 4.24
CA PRO A 16 11.06 3.92 4.00
C PRO A 16 11.93 3.46 5.17
N SER A 17 13.14 3.03 4.86
CA SER A 17 14.12 2.60 5.86
C SER A 17 14.72 3.74 6.66
N ASN A 18 14.58 4.98 6.18
CA ASN A 18 15.17 6.16 6.81
C ASN A 18 14.27 6.81 7.86
N GLY A 19 13.12 6.19 8.18
CA GLY A 19 12.18 6.76 9.14
C GLY A 19 11.25 7.82 8.60
N ALA A 20 11.30 8.11 7.31
CA ALA A 20 10.38 9.07 6.69
C ALA A 20 8.95 8.53 6.70
N PRO A 21 7.93 9.41 6.52
CA PRO A 21 6.55 8.95 6.44
C PRO A 21 6.31 7.96 5.33
N SER A 22 5.31 7.09 5.49
CA SER A 22 4.91 6.12 4.48
C SER A 22 4.56 6.80 3.16
N ILE A 23 4.97 6.18 2.06
CA ILE A 23 4.78 6.70 0.71
C ILE A 23 3.63 5.96 0.06
N PRO A 24 2.59 6.66 -0.44
CA PRO A 24 1.52 5.99 -1.18
C PRO A 24 2.08 5.33 -2.44
N ALA A 25 1.78 4.05 -2.63
CA ALA A 25 2.31 3.28 -3.75
C ALA A 25 1.23 2.83 -4.72
N GLY A 26 -0.01 3.17 -4.46
CA GLY A 26 -1.12 2.90 -5.36
C GLY A 26 -2.33 2.33 -4.66
N ILE A 27 -3.48 2.47 -5.28
CA ILE A 27 -4.74 1.90 -4.80
C ILE A 27 -5.09 0.70 -5.65
N PHE A 28 -5.78 -0.28 -5.06
CA PHE A 28 -6.18 -1.47 -5.78
C PHE A 28 -7.43 -2.09 -5.16
N ARG A 29 -8.17 -2.82 -6.00
CA ARG A 29 -9.32 -3.59 -5.55
C ARG A 29 -9.15 -5.02 -6.06
N PRO A 30 -9.22 -6.03 -5.18
CA PRO A 30 -9.17 -7.43 -5.62
C PRO A 30 -10.33 -7.77 -6.55
N ASP A 31 -10.10 -8.71 -7.46
CA ASP A 31 -11.17 -9.25 -8.29
C ASP A 31 -12.07 -10.20 -7.49
N ALA A 32 -13.06 -10.81 -8.16
CA ALA A 32 -14.01 -11.70 -7.51
C ALA A 32 -13.34 -12.93 -6.87
N ALA A 33 -12.16 -13.31 -7.35
CA ALA A 33 -11.40 -14.43 -6.79
C ALA A 33 -10.45 -14.01 -5.66
N GLY A 34 -10.41 -12.71 -5.31
CA GLY A 34 -9.54 -12.20 -4.28
C GLY A 34 -8.14 -11.86 -4.76
N ASN A 35 -7.89 -11.86 -6.07
CA ASN A 35 -6.58 -11.56 -6.65
C ASN A 35 -6.48 -10.08 -7.01
N ALA A 36 -5.31 -9.50 -6.78
CA ALA A 36 -5.02 -8.14 -7.18
C ALA A 36 -3.62 -8.06 -7.76
N SER A 37 -3.45 -7.16 -8.71
CA SER A 37 -2.18 -6.92 -9.36
C SER A 37 -1.89 -5.43 -9.34
N LEU A 38 -0.66 -5.06 -8.98
CA LEU A 38 -0.28 -3.67 -8.82
C LEU A 38 1.16 -3.49 -9.26
N VAL A 39 1.39 -2.49 -10.13
CA VAL A 39 2.73 -2.11 -10.53
C VAL A 39 3.24 -1.08 -9.53
N LEU A 40 4.36 -1.38 -8.87
CA LEU A 40 4.94 -0.48 -7.89
C LEU A 40 5.61 0.69 -8.60
N PRO A 41 5.39 1.93 -8.12
CA PRO A 41 6.11 3.08 -8.67
C PRO A 41 7.58 3.04 -8.26
N ASP A 42 8.42 3.74 -9.03
CA ASP A 42 9.81 3.93 -8.64
C ASP A 42 9.88 4.77 -7.36
N LEU A 43 10.79 4.41 -6.47
CA LEU A 43 11.02 5.19 -5.27
C LEU A 43 11.88 6.41 -5.59
N PRO A 44 11.73 7.50 -4.81
CA PRO A 44 12.64 8.63 -4.95
C PRO A 44 14.10 8.22 -4.80
N VAL A 45 15.00 8.96 -5.44
CA VAL A 45 16.44 8.67 -5.37
C VAL A 45 16.91 8.69 -3.91
N GLY A 46 17.66 7.66 -3.52
CA GLY A 46 18.18 7.56 -2.17
C GLY A 46 17.21 6.97 -1.15
N VAL A 47 15.99 6.65 -1.56
CA VAL A 47 14.99 6.03 -0.66
C VAL A 47 14.97 4.53 -0.89
N GLN A 48 15.10 3.78 0.20
CA GLN A 48 14.97 2.33 0.19
C GLN A 48 13.75 1.92 1.00
N ALA A 49 13.06 0.89 0.54
CA ALA A 49 11.91 0.35 1.25
C ALA A 49 12.38 -0.56 2.38
N LYS A 50 11.87 -0.34 3.60
CA LYS A 50 12.03 -1.25 4.72
C LYS A 50 10.95 -2.31 4.72
N ALA A 51 9.73 -1.90 4.39
CA ALA A 51 8.56 -2.76 4.45
C ALA A 51 7.47 -2.20 3.54
N PHE A 52 6.42 -2.97 3.39
CA PHE A 52 5.19 -2.57 2.70
C PHE A 52 4.02 -2.76 3.64
N GLY A 53 3.00 -1.93 3.50
CA GLY A 53 1.77 -2.06 4.26
C GLY A 53 0.55 -1.84 3.38
N VAL A 54 -0.57 -2.38 3.81
CA VAL A 54 -1.85 -2.20 3.12
C VAL A 54 -2.88 -1.69 4.12
N THR A 55 -3.61 -0.65 3.73
CA THR A 55 -4.71 -0.10 4.52
C THR A 55 -5.98 -0.04 3.69
N ILE A 56 -7.11 0.17 4.36
CA ILE A 56 -8.39 0.44 3.70
C ILE A 56 -8.60 1.94 3.72
N GLU A 57 -8.80 2.52 2.53
CA GLU A 57 -8.93 3.96 2.33
C GLU A 57 -10.19 4.28 1.55
N ARG A 58 -10.50 5.57 1.45
CA ARG A 58 -11.56 6.05 0.54
C ARG A 58 -11.20 5.70 -0.90
N ALA A 59 -12.22 5.60 -1.76
CA ALA A 59 -12.04 5.16 -3.15
C ALA A 59 -10.98 5.96 -3.92
N GLU A 60 -10.81 7.25 -3.60
CA GLU A 60 -9.79 8.10 -4.21
C GLU A 60 -8.40 7.93 -3.60
N GLY A 61 -8.28 7.15 -2.54
CA GLY A 61 -7.03 6.99 -1.82
C GLY A 61 -6.82 8.08 -0.77
N SER A 62 -5.69 8.00 -0.05
CA SER A 62 -5.35 8.95 1.01
C SER A 62 -3.87 9.30 0.93
N PRO A 63 -3.46 10.53 1.31
CA PRO A 63 -2.04 10.89 1.36
C PRO A 63 -1.32 10.28 2.56
N THR A 64 -2.05 9.87 3.59
CA THR A 64 -1.49 9.23 4.78
C THR A 64 -2.29 7.97 5.10
N PRO A 65 -1.64 6.91 5.65
CA PRO A 65 -2.37 5.68 5.93
C PRO A 65 -3.38 5.87 7.06
N THR A 66 -4.58 5.30 6.84
CA THR A 66 -5.61 5.23 7.88
C THR A 66 -5.41 3.92 8.62
N LEU A 67 -5.07 4.00 9.90
CA LEU A 67 -4.84 2.81 10.71
C LEU A 67 -6.16 2.09 11.00
N PRO A 68 -6.10 0.77 11.19
CA PRO A 68 -4.91 -0.07 11.27
C PRO A 68 -4.36 -0.50 9.90
N ILE A 69 -3.08 -0.84 9.87
CA ILE A 69 -2.49 -1.54 8.73
C ILE A 69 -2.99 -2.98 8.79
N ILE A 70 -3.71 -3.40 7.75
CA ILE A 70 -4.37 -4.71 7.75
C ILE A 70 -3.48 -5.82 7.20
N MET A 71 -2.42 -5.46 6.49
CA MET A 71 -1.45 -6.41 5.95
C MET A 71 -0.11 -5.71 5.85
N ALA A 72 0.96 -6.40 6.21
CA ALA A 72 2.29 -5.85 6.13
C ALA A 72 3.29 -6.94 5.73
N GLY A 73 4.35 -6.53 5.07
CA GLY A 73 5.43 -7.42 4.68
C GLY A 73 6.75 -6.68 4.69
N VAL A 74 7.82 -7.41 4.94
CA VAL A 74 9.17 -6.88 4.92
C VAL A 74 9.64 -6.82 3.47
N ALA A 75 10.28 -5.70 3.09
CA ALA A 75 10.85 -5.58 1.77
C ALA A 75 12.02 -6.55 1.60
N PRO A 76 12.13 -7.22 0.43
CA PRO A 76 13.28 -8.09 0.21
C PRO A 76 14.57 -7.28 0.16
N THR A 77 15.62 -7.85 0.76
CA THR A 77 16.97 -7.27 0.64
C THR A 77 17.63 -7.84 -0.61
N SER A 78 18.21 -6.96 -1.39
CA SER A 78 18.92 -7.36 -2.61
C SER A 78 20.40 -7.51 -2.31
#